data_101b489c8b74cf88e79b1651e5ca5d40
#
_entry.id   101b489c8b74cf88e79b1651e5ca5d40
#
_cell.length_a   1.000
_cell.length_b   1.000
_cell.length_c   1.000
_cell.angle_alpha   90.00
_cell.angle_beta   90.00
_cell.angle_gamma   90.00
#
_symmetry.space_group_name_H-M   'P 1'
#
loop_
_entity.id
_entity.type
_entity.pdbx_description
1 polymer ?
#
loop_
_entity_poly.entity_id
_entity_poly.type
_entity_poly.pdbx_seq_one_letter_code
_entity_poly.pdbx_strand_id
1 'polypeptide(L)'
;MTHLLRRDFLKLGFMVTGAVFNPFSVQAAFDSKPKKVKALAFYNTHTDEKLHVAFFRDGKYDTGALTKINHILRDHRSGEIRAIDVQLLELLHAISNKTRSQAPFHVISGYRSPTTNKSLRKKSNGVASKSMHMLGKAIDFRIPGFSTRQLRNVARKMKGGGVGYYPKSDFLHVDIGWVRYW
;
A
#
# COMPACT_ATOMS: atom_id res chain seq x y z
N MET A 1 38.69 16.07 75.59
CA MET A 1 40.02 16.72 75.55
C MET A 1 40.64 16.44 74.24
N THR A 2 40.79 17.43 73.55
CA THR A 2 41.66 18.24 72.71
C THR A 2 41.41 17.87 71.23
N HIS A 3 40.80 18.75 70.52
CA HIS A 3 41.22 19.89 69.68
C HIS A 3 42.40 19.61 68.77
N LEU A 4 42.15 20.04 67.52
CA LEU A 4 43.09 20.58 66.55
C LEU A 4 43.09 19.76 65.23
N LEU A 5 43.20 20.32 64.15
CA LEU A 5 43.00 21.66 63.54
C LEU A 5 42.84 21.52 62.03
N ARG A 6 42.13 22.41 61.45
CA ARG A 6 42.04 22.66 60.01
C ARG A 6 43.42 22.96 59.41
N ARG A 7 43.47 22.76 58.06
CA ARG A 7 44.43 23.27 57.07
C ARG A 7 45.47 22.24 56.67
N ASP A 8 45.16 21.62 55.54
CA ASP A 8 46.07 21.63 54.38
C ASP A 8 45.34 20.91 53.20
N PHE A 9 44.47 21.66 52.55
CA PHE A 9 43.86 21.25 51.33
C PHE A 9 44.29 22.26 50.27
N LEU A 10 45.40 22.01 49.61
CA LEU A 10 45.76 22.78 48.44
C LEU A 10 46.68 21.97 47.51
N LYS A 11 46.26 21.93 46.27
CA LYS A 11 46.99 21.54 45.06
C LYS A 11 46.95 20.08 44.64
N LEU A 12 45.81 19.67 44.03
CA LEU A 12 45.87 18.76 42.93
C LEU A 12 45.14 19.43 41.75
N GLY A 13 45.95 19.91 40.81
CA GLY A 13 45.46 20.53 39.58
C GLY A 13 44.72 19.50 38.73
N PHE A 14 43.42 19.70 38.54
CA PHE A 14 42.63 18.96 37.57
C PHE A 14 42.91 19.57 36.18
N MET A 15 43.74 18.89 35.39
CA MET A 15 43.80 19.15 33.95
C MET A 15 42.45 18.68 33.35
N VAL A 16 41.55 19.61 33.13
CA VAL A 16 40.38 19.39 32.26
C VAL A 16 40.89 19.45 30.82
N THR A 17 41.16 18.28 30.25
CA THR A 17 41.28 18.16 28.80
C THR A 17 39.88 18.40 28.21
N GLY A 18 39.70 19.60 27.61
CA GLY A 18 38.50 19.97 26.93
C GLY A 18 38.26 19.03 25.73
N ALA A 19 37.38 18.04 25.91
CA ALA A 19 36.78 17.36 24.80
C ALA A 19 35.90 18.37 24.07
N VAL A 20 36.36 18.85 22.93
CA VAL A 20 35.57 19.66 22.02
C VAL A 20 34.43 18.77 21.52
N PHE A 21 33.30 18.83 22.21
CA PHE A 21 32.06 18.28 21.70
C PHE A 21 31.67 19.05 20.44
N ASN A 22 31.86 18.41 19.29
CA ASN A 22 31.44 18.96 18.00
C ASN A 22 29.91 18.88 17.92
N PRO A 23 29.16 20.00 18.03
CA PRO A 23 27.68 19.97 18.07
C PRO A 23 27.05 19.63 16.70
N PHE A 24 27.88 19.44 15.64
CA PHE A 24 27.38 19.18 14.29
C PHE A 24 26.91 17.75 14.04
N SER A 25 27.20 16.78 14.91
CA SER A 25 26.83 15.38 14.68
C SER A 25 25.45 14.96 15.21
N VAL A 26 24.84 15.77 16.07
CA VAL A 26 23.53 15.44 16.66
C VAL A 26 22.35 16.00 15.84
N GLN A 27 22.55 17.09 15.14
CA GLN A 27 21.50 17.75 14.36
C GLN A 27 21.09 16.94 13.10
N ALA A 28 22.02 16.17 12.52
CA ALA A 28 21.75 15.37 11.32
C ALA A 28 20.84 14.14 11.59
N ALA A 29 20.71 13.71 12.83
CA ALA A 29 19.90 12.55 13.20
C ALA A 29 18.42 12.88 13.39
N PHE A 30 18.05 14.16 13.56
CA PHE A 30 16.67 14.57 13.86
C PHE A 30 15.90 15.13 12.65
N ASP A 31 16.56 15.35 11.51
CA ASP A 31 15.93 15.96 10.32
C ASP A 31 15.46 14.95 9.27
N SER A 32 15.49 13.66 9.58
CA SER A 32 14.87 12.65 8.70
C SER A 32 13.37 12.67 8.86
N LYS A 33 12.66 13.48 8.04
CA LYS A 33 11.22 13.32 7.86
C LYS A 33 10.92 11.83 7.66
N PRO A 34 9.90 11.27 8.35
CA PRO A 34 9.59 9.85 8.22
C PRO A 34 9.43 9.52 6.74
N LYS A 35 10.26 8.60 6.26
CA LYS A 35 10.23 8.17 4.86
C LYS A 35 8.85 7.65 4.52
N LYS A 36 8.14 8.34 3.63
CA LYS A 36 6.78 7.97 3.23
C LYS A 36 6.85 6.77 2.29
N VAL A 37 6.66 5.58 2.83
CA VAL A 37 6.62 4.33 2.06
C VAL A 37 5.18 3.87 1.91
N LYS A 38 4.79 3.49 0.69
CA LYS A 38 3.50 2.82 0.44
C LYS A 38 3.77 1.44 -0.15
N ALA A 39 3.25 0.43 0.51
CA ALA A 39 3.38 -0.97 0.11
C ALA A 39 2.00 -1.61 -0.04
N LEU A 40 1.94 -2.64 -0.88
CA LEU A 40 0.76 -3.47 -1.09
C LEU A 40 1.17 -4.94 -1.10
N ALA A 41 0.28 -5.79 -0.62
CA ALA A 41 0.41 -7.23 -0.69
C ALA A 41 -0.76 -7.80 -1.50
N PHE A 42 -0.45 -8.68 -2.46
CA PHE A 42 -1.41 -9.34 -3.34
C PHE A 42 -1.24 -10.86 -3.28
N TYR A 43 -2.35 -11.56 -3.43
CA TYR A 43 -2.43 -12.98 -3.73
C TYR A 43 -3.41 -13.16 -4.89
N ASN A 44 -2.95 -13.62 -6.04
CA ASN A 44 -3.81 -13.88 -7.19
C ASN A 44 -4.46 -15.27 -7.02
N THR A 45 -5.79 -15.30 -6.90
CA THR A 45 -6.55 -16.53 -6.60
C THR A 45 -6.65 -17.51 -7.79
N HIS A 46 -6.18 -17.12 -8.98
CA HIS A 46 -6.19 -17.96 -10.18
C HIS A 46 -4.81 -18.51 -10.56
N THR A 47 -3.74 -17.85 -10.11
CA THR A 47 -2.37 -18.24 -10.44
C THR A 47 -1.54 -18.63 -9.22
N ASP A 48 -2.12 -18.50 -8.00
CA ASP A 48 -1.48 -18.72 -6.70
C ASP A 48 -0.24 -17.85 -6.43
N GLU A 49 0.02 -16.88 -7.29
CA GLU A 49 1.13 -15.95 -7.14
C GLU A 49 0.92 -15.00 -5.97
N LYS A 50 2.01 -14.72 -5.27
CA LYS A 50 2.04 -13.77 -4.14
C LYS A 50 3.06 -12.68 -4.42
N LEU A 51 2.70 -11.45 -4.05
CA LEU A 51 3.58 -10.29 -4.16
C LEU A 51 3.40 -9.39 -2.93
N HIS A 52 4.51 -9.03 -2.28
CA HIS A 52 4.54 -7.94 -1.30
C HIS A 52 5.60 -6.95 -1.75
N VAL A 53 5.22 -5.72 -2.05
CA VAL A 53 6.13 -4.74 -2.64
C VAL A 53 5.78 -3.32 -2.23
N ALA A 54 6.82 -2.52 -1.97
CA ALA A 54 6.66 -1.08 -1.81
C ALA A 54 6.72 -0.43 -3.20
N PHE A 55 5.62 0.16 -3.62
CA PHE A 55 5.48 0.80 -4.94
C PHE A 55 5.78 2.30 -4.94
N PHE A 56 5.90 2.91 -3.74
CA PHE A 56 6.21 4.32 -3.58
C PHE A 56 7.17 4.51 -2.40
N ARG A 57 8.25 5.27 -2.61
CA ARG A 57 9.25 5.63 -1.59
C ARG A 57 9.73 7.05 -1.81
N ASP A 58 9.83 7.84 -0.74
CA ASP A 58 10.47 9.16 -0.73
C ASP A 58 10.00 10.09 -1.87
N GLY A 59 8.68 10.09 -2.14
CA GLY A 59 8.07 10.95 -3.16
C GLY A 59 8.07 10.38 -4.59
N LYS A 60 8.61 9.18 -4.82
CA LYS A 60 8.74 8.58 -6.16
C LYS A 60 8.09 7.20 -6.23
N TYR A 61 7.49 6.88 -7.37
CA TYR A 61 7.04 5.53 -7.70
C TYR A 61 8.22 4.67 -8.15
N ASP A 62 8.28 3.45 -7.63
CA ASP A 62 9.29 2.45 -8.02
C ASP A 62 8.82 1.72 -9.28
N THR A 63 9.50 1.95 -10.41
CA THR A 63 9.12 1.36 -11.71
C THR A 63 9.24 -0.16 -11.72
N GLY A 64 10.24 -0.72 -11.02
CA GLY A 64 10.40 -2.18 -10.88
C GLY A 64 9.27 -2.80 -10.07
N ALA A 65 8.82 -2.13 -9.00
CA ALA A 65 7.65 -2.52 -8.23
C ALA A 65 6.37 -2.46 -9.07
N LEU A 66 6.18 -1.39 -9.85
CA LEU A 66 5.03 -1.25 -10.75
C LEU A 66 4.99 -2.37 -11.80
N THR A 67 6.14 -2.75 -12.37
CA THR A 67 6.23 -3.87 -13.32
C THR A 67 5.78 -5.18 -12.68
N LYS A 68 6.20 -5.47 -11.45
CA LYS A 68 5.76 -6.65 -10.70
C LYS A 68 4.25 -6.62 -10.41
N ILE A 69 3.71 -5.46 -10.07
CA ILE A 69 2.26 -5.27 -9.85
C ILE A 69 1.49 -5.50 -11.16
N ASN A 70 1.95 -4.94 -12.28
CA ASN A 70 1.33 -5.16 -13.58
C ASN A 70 1.28 -6.65 -13.94
N HIS A 71 2.35 -7.39 -13.62
CA HIS A 71 2.43 -8.82 -13.87
C HIS A 71 1.42 -9.61 -13.02
N ILE A 72 1.38 -9.40 -11.70
CA ILE A 72 0.46 -10.17 -10.83
C ILE A 72 -1.01 -9.83 -11.08
N LEU A 73 -1.30 -8.61 -11.57
CA LEU A 73 -2.64 -8.14 -11.91
C LEU A 73 -3.00 -8.30 -13.39
N ARG A 74 -2.21 -9.04 -14.17
CA ARG A 74 -2.49 -9.34 -15.59
C ARG A 74 -3.80 -10.10 -15.79
N ASP A 75 -4.25 -10.15 -17.01
CA ASP A 75 -5.36 -11.03 -17.38
C ASP A 75 -4.92 -12.50 -17.27
N HIS A 76 -5.39 -13.20 -16.23
CA HIS A 76 -5.02 -14.58 -15.97
C HIS A 76 -5.53 -15.58 -17.04
N ARG A 77 -6.44 -15.16 -17.93
CA ARG A 77 -6.97 -16.02 -19.00
C ARG A 77 -6.16 -15.91 -20.28
N SER A 78 -5.75 -14.68 -20.63
CA SER A 78 -4.98 -14.44 -21.87
C SER A 78 -3.49 -14.29 -21.63
N GLY A 79 -3.06 -14.08 -20.38
CA GLY A 79 -1.67 -13.76 -20.03
C GLY A 79 -1.28 -12.31 -20.35
N GLU A 80 -2.17 -11.54 -20.99
CA GLU A 80 -1.87 -10.17 -21.36
C GLU A 80 -1.63 -9.28 -20.14
N ILE A 81 -0.55 -8.49 -20.22
CA ILE A 81 -0.14 -7.52 -19.19
C ILE A 81 -0.49 -6.11 -19.68
N ARG A 82 -1.04 -5.30 -18.79
CA ARG A 82 -1.27 -3.87 -19.00
C ARG A 82 -0.80 -3.09 -17.78
N ALA A 83 -0.33 -1.87 -18.00
CA ALA A 83 -0.02 -0.95 -16.90
C ALA A 83 -1.26 -0.70 -16.05
N ILE A 84 -1.13 -0.92 -14.76
CA ILE A 84 -2.14 -0.58 -13.76
C ILE A 84 -1.95 0.89 -13.38
N ASP A 85 -3.05 1.63 -13.37
CA ASP A 85 -3.03 3.05 -13.04
C ASP A 85 -2.61 3.24 -11.57
N VAL A 86 -1.63 4.11 -11.35
CA VAL A 86 -1.10 4.36 -9.99
C VAL A 86 -2.15 4.90 -9.03
N GLN A 87 -3.18 5.61 -9.53
CA GLN A 87 -4.29 6.07 -8.71
C GLN A 87 -5.12 4.90 -8.14
N LEU A 88 -5.21 3.77 -8.87
CA LEU A 88 -5.81 2.55 -8.33
C LEU A 88 -4.98 1.98 -7.18
N LEU A 89 -3.65 1.99 -7.30
CA LEU A 89 -2.76 1.53 -6.23
C LEU A 89 -2.85 2.43 -4.99
N GLU A 90 -2.97 3.74 -5.19
CA GLU A 90 -3.22 4.71 -4.11
C GLU A 90 -4.55 4.43 -3.39
N LEU A 91 -5.61 4.15 -4.14
CA LEU A 91 -6.91 3.78 -3.58
C LEU A 91 -6.82 2.49 -2.76
N LEU A 92 -6.15 1.46 -3.28
CA LEU A 92 -5.95 0.19 -2.56
C LEU A 92 -5.13 0.38 -1.28
N HIS A 93 -4.05 1.18 -1.35
CA HIS A 93 -3.26 1.50 -0.17
C HIS A 93 -4.07 2.25 0.90
N ALA A 94 -4.91 3.17 0.48
CA ALA A 94 -5.81 3.87 1.38
C ALA A 94 -6.87 2.94 2.00
N ILE A 95 -7.41 1.95 1.25
CA ILE A 95 -8.31 0.91 1.78
C ILE A 95 -7.57 0.06 2.82
N SER A 96 -6.35 -0.41 2.51
CA SER A 96 -5.51 -1.18 3.44
C SER A 96 -5.30 -0.43 4.76
N ASN A 97 -4.95 0.85 4.70
CA ASN A 97 -4.76 1.69 5.88
C ASN A 97 -6.05 1.85 6.71
N LYS A 98 -7.21 2.02 6.05
CA LYS A 98 -8.51 2.16 6.75
C LYS A 98 -8.98 0.86 7.38
N THR A 99 -8.68 -0.27 6.78
CA THR A 99 -8.99 -1.60 7.35
C THR A 99 -7.98 -2.00 8.43
N ARG A 100 -6.79 -1.40 8.45
CA ARG A 100 -5.64 -1.84 9.27
C ARG A 100 -5.28 -3.30 9.05
N SER A 101 -5.62 -3.85 7.88
CA SER A 101 -5.36 -5.23 7.53
C SER A 101 -3.89 -5.40 7.13
N GLN A 102 -3.27 -6.44 7.65
CA GLN A 102 -1.96 -6.94 7.18
C GLN A 102 -2.11 -8.06 6.14
N ALA A 103 -3.33 -8.55 5.93
CA ALA A 103 -3.60 -9.60 4.95
C ALA A 103 -3.48 -9.06 3.51
N PRO A 104 -3.01 -9.89 2.57
CA PRO A 104 -2.92 -9.51 1.16
C PRO A 104 -4.32 -9.31 0.55
N PHE A 105 -4.41 -8.47 -0.48
CA PHE A 105 -5.56 -8.42 -1.36
C PHE A 105 -5.63 -9.74 -2.14
N HIS A 106 -6.67 -10.53 -1.91
CA HIS A 106 -6.98 -11.72 -2.72
C HIS A 106 -7.62 -11.26 -4.03
N VAL A 107 -6.86 -11.28 -5.09
CA VAL A 107 -7.25 -10.75 -6.41
C VAL A 107 -8.10 -11.78 -7.15
N ILE A 108 -9.33 -11.39 -7.50
CA ILE A 108 -10.26 -12.16 -8.33
C ILE A 108 -10.11 -11.76 -9.80
N SER A 109 -9.92 -10.45 -10.07
CA SER A 109 -9.67 -9.94 -11.41
C SER A 109 -8.93 -8.60 -11.34
N GLY A 110 -7.79 -8.50 -12.00
CA GLY A 110 -7.07 -7.25 -12.25
C GLY A 110 -7.38 -6.70 -13.64
N TYR A 111 -6.35 -6.54 -14.48
CA TYR A 111 -6.53 -6.23 -15.89
C TYR A 111 -7.32 -7.34 -16.59
N ARG A 112 -8.13 -6.92 -17.53
CA ARG A 112 -8.94 -7.81 -18.38
C ARG A 112 -8.80 -7.38 -19.83
N SER A 113 -8.28 -8.26 -20.67
CA SER A 113 -8.11 -7.96 -22.11
C SER A 113 -9.48 -7.76 -22.79
N PRO A 114 -9.53 -7.01 -23.90
CA PRO A 114 -10.75 -6.84 -24.67
C PRO A 114 -11.37 -8.19 -25.11
N THR A 115 -10.54 -9.16 -25.45
CA THR A 115 -10.94 -10.51 -25.84
C THR A 115 -11.60 -11.25 -24.67
N THR A 116 -10.97 -11.22 -23.49
CA THR A 116 -11.55 -11.81 -22.27
C THR A 116 -12.86 -11.10 -21.89
N ASN A 117 -12.90 -9.76 -21.95
CA ASN A 117 -14.12 -9.00 -21.65
C ASN A 117 -15.27 -9.37 -22.59
N LYS A 118 -14.99 -9.49 -23.89
CA LYS A 118 -15.97 -9.92 -24.90
C LYS A 118 -16.50 -11.34 -24.61
N SER A 119 -15.61 -12.27 -24.26
CA SER A 119 -15.99 -13.64 -23.90
C SER A 119 -16.89 -13.69 -22.66
N LEU A 120 -16.55 -12.94 -21.62
CA LEU A 120 -17.34 -12.88 -20.39
C LEU A 120 -18.72 -12.26 -20.61
N ARG A 121 -18.83 -11.24 -21.47
CA ARG A 121 -20.11 -10.64 -21.85
C ARG A 121 -21.06 -11.62 -22.55
N LYS A 122 -20.54 -12.56 -23.33
CA LYS A 122 -21.35 -13.63 -23.93
C LYS A 122 -21.94 -14.58 -22.92
N LYS A 123 -21.28 -14.71 -21.75
CA LYS A 123 -21.67 -15.65 -20.69
C LYS A 123 -22.49 -14.99 -19.55
N SER A 124 -22.50 -13.66 -19.47
CA SER A 124 -23.13 -12.92 -18.36
C SER A 124 -23.53 -11.50 -18.81
N ASN A 125 -24.75 -11.11 -18.45
CA ASN A 125 -25.27 -9.76 -18.66
C ASN A 125 -24.68 -8.70 -17.71
N GLY A 126 -23.95 -9.12 -16.67
CA GLY A 126 -23.34 -8.20 -15.67
C GLY A 126 -22.01 -7.59 -16.06
N VAL A 127 -21.47 -7.90 -17.25
CA VAL A 127 -20.16 -7.41 -17.70
C VAL A 127 -20.30 -6.21 -18.63
N ALA A 128 -19.82 -5.04 -18.19
CA ALA A 128 -19.88 -3.81 -18.96
C ALA A 128 -19.05 -3.90 -20.26
N SER A 129 -19.55 -3.29 -21.36
CA SER A 129 -18.84 -3.22 -22.64
C SER A 129 -17.58 -2.34 -22.56
N LYS A 130 -17.65 -1.23 -21.82
CA LYS A 130 -16.55 -0.32 -21.54
C LYS A 130 -16.08 -0.49 -20.09
N SER A 131 -15.52 -1.68 -19.80
CA SER A 131 -15.09 -2.02 -18.45
C SER A 131 -13.78 -1.30 -18.06
N MET A 132 -13.71 -0.77 -16.85
CA MET A 132 -12.50 -0.15 -16.28
C MET A 132 -11.36 -1.16 -16.10
N HIS A 133 -11.64 -2.46 -15.99
CA HIS A 133 -10.63 -3.52 -16.03
C HIS A 133 -9.81 -3.52 -17.32
N MET A 134 -10.44 -3.21 -18.47
CA MET A 134 -9.73 -3.15 -19.76
C MET A 134 -8.74 -1.97 -19.84
N LEU A 135 -8.86 -1.02 -18.95
CA LEU A 135 -7.99 0.16 -18.88
C LEU A 135 -6.91 0.06 -17.79
N GLY A 136 -6.84 -1.05 -17.05
CA GLY A 136 -5.98 -1.17 -15.87
C GLY A 136 -6.40 -0.27 -14.71
N LYS A 137 -7.69 0.10 -14.66
CA LYS A 137 -8.26 1.07 -13.71
C LYS A 137 -9.25 0.47 -12.72
N ALA A 138 -9.35 -0.85 -12.66
CA ALA A 138 -10.26 -1.57 -11.76
C ALA A 138 -9.64 -2.85 -11.23
N ILE A 139 -10.14 -3.29 -10.08
CA ILE A 139 -9.81 -4.57 -9.47
C ILE A 139 -11.02 -5.15 -8.76
N ASP A 140 -11.20 -6.47 -8.89
CA ASP A 140 -12.11 -7.28 -8.08
C ASP A 140 -11.29 -8.03 -7.03
N PHE A 141 -11.62 -7.87 -5.75
CA PHE A 141 -10.83 -8.44 -4.65
C PHE A 141 -11.65 -8.73 -3.40
N ARG A 142 -11.07 -9.51 -2.50
CA ARG A 142 -11.45 -9.63 -1.10
C ARG A 142 -10.22 -9.51 -0.20
N ILE A 143 -10.43 -9.25 1.09
CA ILE A 143 -9.37 -9.24 2.09
C ILE A 143 -9.76 -10.26 3.17
N PRO A 144 -8.94 -11.31 3.44
CA PRO A 144 -9.18 -12.25 4.52
C PRO A 144 -9.42 -11.55 5.85
N GLY A 145 -10.40 -12.02 6.61
CA GLY A 145 -10.79 -11.42 7.89
C GLY A 145 -11.75 -10.22 7.79
N PHE A 146 -12.11 -9.78 6.58
CA PHE A 146 -13.11 -8.73 6.37
C PHE A 146 -14.26 -9.23 5.52
N SER A 147 -15.49 -9.02 6.00
CA SER A 147 -16.66 -9.28 5.15
C SER A 147 -16.69 -8.29 3.98
N THR A 148 -17.21 -8.74 2.84
CA THR A 148 -17.40 -7.90 1.65
C THR A 148 -18.25 -6.65 1.96
N ARG A 149 -19.20 -6.74 2.93
CA ARG A 149 -19.98 -5.59 3.43
C ARG A 149 -19.10 -4.55 4.13
N GLN A 150 -18.17 -4.98 4.98
CA GLN A 150 -17.25 -4.08 5.66
C GLN A 150 -16.35 -3.35 4.65
N LEU A 151 -15.77 -4.09 3.70
CA LEU A 151 -14.94 -3.54 2.62
C LEU A 151 -15.71 -2.53 1.77
N ARG A 152 -16.97 -2.85 1.39
CA ARG A 152 -17.85 -1.91 0.67
C ARG A 152 -18.02 -0.60 1.45
N ASN A 153 -18.30 -0.68 2.75
CA ASN A 153 -18.54 0.51 3.55
C ASN A 153 -17.27 1.40 3.64
N VAL A 154 -16.08 0.78 3.73
CA VAL A 154 -14.80 1.49 3.68
C VAL A 154 -14.62 2.16 2.31
N ALA A 155 -14.72 1.42 1.21
CA ALA A 155 -14.49 1.92 -0.14
C ALA A 155 -15.46 3.06 -0.51
N ARG A 156 -16.74 2.94 -0.17
CA ARG A 156 -17.74 3.99 -0.42
C ARG A 156 -17.43 5.32 0.29
N LYS A 157 -16.95 5.25 1.53
CA LYS A 157 -16.56 6.45 2.30
C LYS A 157 -15.40 7.20 1.67
N MET A 158 -14.57 6.53 0.90
CA MET A 158 -13.40 7.13 0.25
C MET A 158 -13.76 7.95 -0.98
N LYS A 159 -14.91 7.69 -1.61
CA LYS A 159 -15.38 8.38 -2.82
C LYS A 159 -14.32 8.38 -3.95
N GLY A 160 -13.46 7.35 -4.01
CA GLY A 160 -12.34 7.25 -4.94
C GLY A 160 -12.73 6.80 -6.35
N GLY A 161 -14.01 6.41 -6.57
CA GLY A 161 -14.52 5.93 -7.85
C GLY A 161 -15.70 4.99 -7.71
N GLY A 162 -15.86 4.06 -8.64
CA GLY A 162 -16.91 3.06 -8.62
C GLY A 162 -16.69 1.98 -7.55
N VAL A 163 -17.77 1.55 -6.90
CA VAL A 163 -17.78 0.44 -5.94
C VAL A 163 -18.93 -0.52 -6.23
N GLY A 164 -18.61 -1.71 -6.69
CA GLY A 164 -19.54 -2.81 -6.94
C GLY A 164 -19.53 -3.84 -5.80
N TYR A 165 -20.71 -4.24 -5.33
CA TYR A 165 -20.86 -5.14 -4.20
C TYR A 165 -21.40 -6.50 -4.63
N TYR A 166 -20.59 -7.55 -4.50
CA TYR A 166 -20.90 -8.92 -4.96
C TYR A 166 -20.86 -9.92 -3.79
N PRO A 167 -21.85 -9.88 -2.87
CA PRO A 167 -21.79 -10.69 -1.65
C PRO A 167 -21.91 -12.21 -1.92
N LYS A 168 -22.66 -12.62 -2.97
CA LYS A 168 -22.80 -14.04 -3.33
C LYS A 168 -21.48 -14.64 -3.85
N SER A 169 -20.67 -13.83 -4.52
CA SER A 169 -19.36 -14.24 -5.09
C SER A 169 -18.19 -13.87 -4.18
N ASP A 170 -18.48 -13.28 -3.02
CA ASP A 170 -17.54 -12.85 -2.00
C ASP A 170 -16.39 -12.00 -2.53
N PHE A 171 -16.71 -10.95 -3.28
CA PHE A 171 -15.75 -9.94 -3.69
C PHE A 171 -16.32 -8.53 -3.77
N LEU A 172 -15.44 -7.55 -3.73
CA LEU A 172 -15.72 -6.15 -3.97
C LEU A 172 -15.02 -5.73 -5.28
N HIS A 173 -15.75 -5.00 -6.13
CA HIS A 173 -15.16 -4.25 -7.22
C HIS A 173 -14.83 -2.84 -6.76
N VAL A 174 -13.64 -2.34 -7.11
CA VAL A 174 -13.33 -0.91 -7.05
C VAL A 174 -12.67 -0.44 -8.34
N ASP A 175 -12.96 0.79 -8.74
CA ASP A 175 -12.31 1.44 -9.87
C ASP A 175 -12.09 2.95 -9.59
N ILE A 176 -11.30 3.59 -10.43
CA ILE A 176 -10.99 5.03 -10.34
C ILE A 176 -11.73 5.86 -11.40
N GLY A 177 -12.91 5.39 -11.83
CA GLY A 177 -13.82 6.17 -12.68
C GLY A 177 -14.64 7.17 -11.86
N TRP A 178 -15.76 7.62 -12.42
CA TRP A 178 -16.70 8.46 -11.67
C TRP A 178 -17.33 7.70 -10.49
N VAL A 179 -17.64 8.43 -9.41
CA VAL A 179 -18.20 7.83 -8.18
C VAL A 179 -19.59 7.28 -8.45
N ARG A 180 -19.76 5.96 -8.26
CA ARG A 180 -21.02 5.24 -8.40
C ARG A 180 -21.00 3.96 -7.56
N TYR A 181 -22.17 3.43 -7.28
CA TYR A 181 -22.34 2.27 -6.39
C TYR A 181 -23.42 1.34 -6.95
N TRP A 182 -23.19 0.00 -6.89
CA TRP A 182 -24.16 -1.02 -7.29
C TRP A 182 -24.01 -2.32 -6.52
#